data_496fe3d75803384332983bfc7e79aa3b
#
_entry.id   496fe3d75803384332983bfc7e79aa3b
#
_cell.length_a   1.000
_cell.length_b   1.000
_cell.length_c   1.000
_cell.angle_alpha   90.00
_cell.angle_beta   90.00
_cell.angle_gamma   90.00
#
_symmetry.space_group_name_H-M   'P 1'
#
loop_
_entity.id
_entity.type
_entity.pdbx_description
1 polymer ?
#
loop_
_entity_poly.entity_id
_entity_poly.type
_entity_poly.pdbx_seq_one_letter_code
_entity_poly.pdbx_strand_id
1 'polypeptide(L)'
;EPGMRLVETETLTNEPVDDALSAIAAADPNPNPTMQAIAELHHATSDWAVTANQPFSSARKWSGVSFGNHGNWLIGAPDVLVEHDSPVAKRATELGAQGLRIILVATSNLSVDHPDAPGQVTPRALLALEQRVRPDARRTLDYFKNEGVEVKVISGDNAISVGAVVADLGLGQVEDAIDARRLPLDDQDFA
;
A
#
# COMPACT_ATOMS: atom_id res chain seq x y z
N GLU A 1 -13.34 -8.60 10.61
CA GLU A 1 -12.48 -7.50 11.06
C GLU A 1 -12.17 -6.57 9.87
N PRO A 2 -12.01 -5.26 10.12
CA PRO A 2 -11.55 -4.38 9.06
C PRO A 2 -10.13 -4.80 8.67
N GLY A 3 -9.89 -5.00 7.39
CA GLY A 3 -8.62 -5.48 6.86
C GLY A 3 -8.43 -5.07 5.42
N MET A 4 -7.32 -5.53 4.85
CA MET A 4 -7.05 -5.40 3.42
C MET A 4 -7.36 -6.74 2.74
N ARG A 5 -7.66 -6.70 1.44
CA ARG A 5 -7.77 -7.87 0.59
C ARG A 5 -6.95 -7.64 -0.67
N LEU A 6 -6.05 -8.56 -0.99
CA LEU A 6 -5.35 -8.53 -2.27
C LEU A 6 -6.35 -8.96 -3.36
N VAL A 7 -6.61 -8.11 -4.34
CA VAL A 7 -7.59 -8.34 -5.41
C VAL A 7 -6.92 -8.63 -6.75
N GLU A 8 -5.71 -8.11 -6.96
CA GLU A 8 -4.99 -8.29 -8.21
C GLU A 8 -3.47 -8.24 -7.97
N THR A 9 -2.74 -9.07 -8.73
CA THR A 9 -1.28 -9.02 -8.84
C THR A 9 -0.92 -8.82 -10.30
N GLU A 10 -0.47 -7.62 -10.66
CA GLU A 10 0.01 -7.29 -12.01
C GLU A 10 1.53 -7.49 -12.05
N THR A 11 1.98 -8.56 -12.70
CA THR A 11 3.41 -8.84 -12.89
C THR A 11 4.00 -7.90 -13.95
N LEU A 12 5.13 -7.30 -13.64
CA LEU A 12 5.85 -6.36 -14.51
C LEU A 12 7.00 -7.05 -15.28
N THR A 13 7.27 -8.31 -14.97
CA THR A 13 8.30 -9.14 -15.58
C THR A 13 7.73 -10.53 -15.87
N ASN A 14 8.46 -11.32 -16.68
CA ASN A 14 8.07 -12.71 -16.96
C ASN A 14 8.39 -13.68 -15.81
N GLU A 15 9.00 -13.19 -14.73
CA GLU A 15 9.33 -14.00 -13.56
C GLU A 15 8.16 -13.99 -12.57
N PRO A 16 7.72 -15.16 -12.10
CA PRO A 16 6.66 -15.23 -11.09
C PRO A 16 7.16 -14.66 -9.77
N VAL A 17 6.25 -14.00 -9.03
CA VAL A 17 6.56 -13.38 -7.73
C VAL A 17 5.96 -14.15 -6.56
N ASP A 18 5.22 -15.22 -6.80
CA ASP A 18 4.47 -15.97 -5.79
C ASP A 18 5.36 -16.55 -4.69
N ASP A 19 6.49 -17.17 -5.08
CA ASP A 19 7.44 -17.73 -4.12
C ASP A 19 8.07 -16.64 -3.25
N ALA A 20 8.39 -15.49 -3.87
CA ALA A 20 8.93 -14.34 -3.15
C ALA A 20 7.90 -13.74 -2.18
N LEU A 21 6.64 -13.59 -2.60
CA LEU A 21 5.56 -13.11 -1.73
C LEU A 21 5.32 -14.05 -0.56
N SER A 22 5.34 -15.36 -0.81
CA SER A 22 5.24 -16.38 0.25
C SER A 22 6.41 -16.30 1.23
N ALA A 23 7.65 -16.14 0.72
CA ALA A 23 8.85 -16.03 1.55
C ALA A 23 8.84 -14.77 2.41
N ILE A 24 8.45 -13.63 1.82
CA ILE A 24 8.36 -12.34 2.53
C ILE A 24 7.28 -12.40 3.61
N ALA A 25 6.11 -12.96 3.30
CA ALA A 25 5.03 -13.10 4.26
C ALA A 25 5.43 -14.00 5.43
N ALA A 26 6.13 -15.11 5.16
CA ALA A 26 6.65 -16.02 6.19
C ALA A 26 7.74 -15.39 7.07
N ALA A 27 8.49 -14.41 6.54
CA ALA A 27 9.57 -13.73 7.25
C ALA A 27 9.08 -12.60 8.20
N ASP A 28 7.81 -12.21 8.14
CA ASP A 28 7.24 -11.14 8.98
C ASP A 28 6.55 -11.73 10.23
N PRO A 29 7.15 -11.61 11.43
CA PRO A 29 6.57 -12.16 12.65
C PRO A 29 5.36 -11.35 13.17
N ASN A 30 5.17 -10.10 12.69
CA ASN A 30 4.11 -9.20 13.11
C ASN A 30 3.47 -8.51 11.89
N PRO A 31 2.79 -9.27 11.03
CA PRO A 31 2.28 -8.75 9.77
C PRO A 31 1.23 -7.66 9.98
N ASN A 32 1.44 -6.51 9.33
CA ASN A 32 0.44 -5.46 9.23
C ASN A 32 -0.72 -5.91 8.29
N PRO A 33 -1.86 -5.19 8.23
CA PRO A 33 -3.01 -5.59 7.41
C PRO A 33 -2.69 -5.84 5.93
N THR A 34 -1.73 -5.12 5.35
CA THR A 34 -1.26 -5.34 3.97
C THR A 34 -0.55 -6.68 3.85
N MET A 35 0.38 -6.98 4.78
CA MET A 35 1.12 -8.24 4.78
C MET A 35 0.21 -9.43 5.09
N GLN A 36 -0.79 -9.25 5.97
CA GLN A 36 -1.81 -10.26 6.23
C GLN A 36 -2.60 -10.60 4.96
N ALA A 37 -3.02 -9.60 4.18
CA ALA A 37 -3.73 -9.81 2.92
C ALA A 37 -2.87 -10.54 1.87
N ILE A 38 -1.56 -10.29 1.85
CA ILE A 38 -0.61 -11.01 0.99
C ILE A 38 -0.49 -12.47 1.48
N ALA A 39 -0.29 -12.68 2.77
CA ALA A 39 -0.17 -13.99 3.38
C ALA A 39 -1.43 -14.86 3.21
N GLU A 40 -2.63 -14.26 3.16
CA GLU A 40 -3.89 -14.98 2.90
C GLU A 40 -3.92 -15.69 1.54
N LEU A 41 -3.21 -15.20 0.53
CA LEU A 41 -3.17 -15.78 -0.82
C LEU A 41 -1.89 -16.54 -1.12
N HIS A 42 -0.80 -16.24 -0.41
CA HIS A 42 0.52 -16.82 -0.60
C HIS A 42 0.92 -17.64 0.63
N HIS A 43 0.27 -18.81 0.81
CA HIS A 43 0.45 -19.69 1.98
C HIS A 43 1.59 -20.70 1.84
N ALA A 44 2.35 -20.70 0.76
CA ALA A 44 3.41 -21.67 0.55
C ALA A 44 4.48 -21.54 1.65
N THR A 45 4.89 -22.66 2.19
CA THR A 45 6.07 -22.71 3.06
C THR A 45 7.29 -22.43 2.19
N SER A 46 8.01 -21.35 2.48
CA SER A 46 9.26 -21.03 1.80
C SER A 46 10.43 -21.58 2.59
N ASP A 47 11.38 -22.19 1.90
CA ASP A 47 12.68 -22.61 2.44
C ASP A 47 13.78 -21.55 2.22
N TRP A 48 13.41 -20.38 1.76
CA TRP A 48 14.34 -19.27 1.54
C TRP A 48 14.92 -18.78 2.87
N ALA A 49 16.23 -18.93 3.02
CA ALA A 49 16.91 -18.51 4.25
C ALA A 49 16.99 -16.98 4.34
N VAL A 50 16.38 -16.42 5.37
CA VAL A 50 16.45 -14.99 5.68
C VAL A 50 17.88 -14.65 6.15
N THR A 51 18.53 -13.71 5.46
CA THR A 51 19.85 -13.18 5.81
C THR A 51 19.81 -11.78 6.40
N ALA A 52 18.82 -10.98 6.02
CA ALA A 52 18.53 -9.68 6.64
C ALA A 52 17.02 -9.37 6.53
N ASN A 53 16.53 -8.58 7.49
CA ASN A 53 15.13 -8.15 7.52
C ASN A 53 15.06 -6.66 7.88
N GLN A 54 14.34 -5.89 7.08
CA GLN A 54 14.05 -4.49 7.30
C GLN A 54 12.54 -4.32 7.50
N PRO A 55 12.07 -4.16 8.73
CA PRO A 55 10.65 -3.95 9.03
C PRO A 55 10.11 -2.67 8.40
N PHE A 56 8.81 -2.65 8.13
CA PHE A 56 8.13 -1.45 7.65
C PHE A 56 8.25 -0.30 8.65
N SER A 57 8.46 0.91 8.13
CA SER A 57 8.27 2.14 8.89
C SER A 57 7.56 3.20 8.05
N SER A 58 6.72 4.01 8.68
CA SER A 58 6.00 5.10 8.02
C SER A 58 6.93 6.15 7.41
N ALA A 59 8.13 6.31 7.97
CA ALA A 59 9.13 7.23 7.43
C ALA A 59 9.75 6.72 6.12
N ARG A 60 10.01 5.42 6.02
CA ARG A 60 10.57 4.78 4.82
C ARG A 60 9.52 4.39 3.80
N LYS A 61 8.30 4.08 4.25
CA LYS A 61 7.18 3.58 3.44
C LYS A 61 7.47 2.27 2.67
N TRP A 62 8.47 1.52 3.09
CA TRP A 62 8.79 0.20 2.56
C TRP A 62 9.32 -0.72 3.66
N SER A 63 9.22 -2.02 3.42
CA SER A 63 9.86 -3.12 4.14
C SER A 63 10.58 -4.02 3.15
N GLY A 64 11.50 -4.85 3.64
CA GLY A 64 12.19 -5.78 2.76
C GLY A 64 12.86 -6.92 3.51
N VAL A 65 13.20 -7.97 2.77
CA VAL A 65 13.88 -9.15 3.26
C VAL A 65 14.95 -9.57 2.25
N SER A 66 16.13 -9.88 2.76
CA SER A 66 17.22 -10.46 1.97
C SER A 66 17.25 -11.98 2.19
N PHE A 67 17.30 -12.74 1.09
CA PHE A 67 17.20 -14.20 1.09
C PHE A 67 18.42 -14.88 0.44
N GLY A 68 19.62 -14.48 0.80
CA GLY A 68 20.83 -15.11 0.26
C GLY A 68 20.83 -15.21 -1.26
N ASN A 69 20.77 -16.43 -1.79
CA ASN A 69 20.78 -16.68 -3.23
C ASN A 69 19.52 -16.27 -3.97
N HIS A 70 18.43 -15.95 -3.26
CA HIS A 70 17.16 -15.49 -3.85
C HIS A 70 17.04 -13.98 -3.93
N GLY A 71 18.09 -13.26 -3.53
CA GLY A 71 18.19 -11.80 -3.68
C GLY A 71 17.51 -11.01 -2.56
N ASN A 72 17.41 -9.71 -2.79
CA ASN A 72 16.88 -8.74 -1.84
C ASN A 72 15.54 -8.24 -2.33
N TRP A 73 14.49 -8.50 -1.59
CA TRP A 73 13.12 -8.18 -1.97
C TRP A 73 12.56 -7.05 -1.14
N LEU A 74 11.82 -6.17 -1.78
CA LEU A 74 11.20 -4.98 -1.21
C LEU A 74 9.70 -5.01 -1.45
N ILE A 75 8.94 -4.56 -0.46
CA ILE A 75 7.51 -4.26 -0.58
C ILE A 75 7.27 -2.86 -0.03
N GLY A 76 6.68 -1.97 -0.83
CA GLY A 76 6.47 -0.60 -0.39
C GLY A 76 5.64 0.26 -1.32
N ALA A 77 5.53 1.54 -0.95
CA ALA A 77 4.81 2.52 -1.73
C ALA A 77 5.56 2.82 -3.05
N PRO A 78 4.87 2.79 -4.20
CA PRO A 78 5.50 3.05 -5.50
C PRO A 78 6.18 4.42 -5.57
N ASP A 79 5.58 5.45 -4.97
CA ASP A 79 6.09 6.84 -4.95
C ASP A 79 7.44 7.01 -4.23
N VAL A 80 7.88 5.98 -3.48
CA VAL A 80 9.16 5.98 -2.77
C VAL A 80 10.18 5.07 -3.43
N LEU A 81 9.74 3.98 -4.04
CA LEU A 81 10.63 2.95 -4.58
C LEU A 81 11.03 3.17 -6.04
N VAL A 82 10.26 3.95 -6.80
CA VAL A 82 10.56 4.26 -8.20
C VAL A 82 10.40 5.75 -8.50
N GLU A 83 11.02 6.20 -9.60
CA GLU A 83 10.89 7.58 -10.05
C GLU A 83 9.43 7.93 -10.36
N HIS A 84 9.02 9.14 -9.99
CA HIS A 84 7.64 9.62 -10.11
C HIS A 84 7.09 9.55 -11.55
N ASP A 85 7.94 9.82 -12.55
CA ASP A 85 7.57 9.80 -13.96
C ASP A 85 7.71 8.43 -14.63
N SER A 86 8.11 7.40 -13.90
CA SER A 86 8.28 6.05 -14.44
C SER A 86 6.96 5.46 -14.93
N PRO A 87 6.98 4.56 -15.92
CA PRO A 87 5.76 3.84 -16.34
C PRO A 87 5.06 3.11 -15.21
N VAL A 88 5.84 2.57 -14.26
CA VAL A 88 5.33 1.84 -13.10
C VAL A 88 4.60 2.79 -12.15
N ALA A 89 5.13 3.99 -11.87
CA ALA A 89 4.47 4.99 -11.04
C ALA A 89 3.15 5.47 -11.67
N LYS A 90 3.13 5.68 -12.99
CA LYS A 90 1.91 6.04 -13.73
C LYS A 90 0.87 4.93 -13.63
N ARG A 91 1.28 3.68 -13.88
CA ARG A 91 0.37 2.52 -13.77
C ARG A 91 -0.19 2.37 -12.35
N ALA A 92 0.65 2.53 -11.32
CA ALA A 92 0.20 2.52 -9.93
C ALA A 92 -0.83 3.63 -9.63
N THR A 93 -0.64 4.82 -10.22
CA THR A 93 -1.59 5.94 -10.09
C THR A 93 -2.93 5.62 -10.75
N GLU A 94 -2.93 5.02 -11.96
CA GLU A 94 -4.14 4.60 -12.66
C GLU A 94 -4.97 3.57 -11.84
N LEU A 95 -4.29 2.57 -11.30
CA LEU A 95 -4.94 1.58 -10.42
C LEU A 95 -5.44 2.22 -9.11
N GLY A 96 -4.64 3.12 -8.53
CA GLY A 96 -5.01 3.86 -7.32
C GLY A 96 -6.25 4.75 -7.51
N ALA A 97 -6.46 5.29 -8.73
CA ALA A 97 -7.65 6.07 -9.06
C ALA A 97 -8.96 5.27 -9.00
N GLN A 98 -8.88 3.94 -8.99
CA GLN A 98 -10.02 3.04 -8.80
C GLN A 98 -10.35 2.79 -7.33
N GLY A 99 -9.70 3.49 -6.38
CA GLY A 99 -9.90 3.31 -4.94
C GLY A 99 -9.04 2.18 -4.35
N LEU A 100 -8.11 1.61 -5.12
CA LEU A 100 -7.24 0.54 -4.66
C LEU A 100 -5.97 1.10 -4.01
N ARG A 101 -5.51 0.42 -2.97
CA ARG A 101 -4.17 0.66 -2.42
C ARG A 101 -3.15 -0.12 -3.23
N ILE A 102 -2.21 0.58 -3.83
CA ILE A 102 -1.19 -0.05 -4.68
C ILE A 102 0.12 -0.17 -3.91
N ILE A 103 0.68 -1.37 -3.94
CA ILE A 103 1.97 -1.71 -3.35
C ILE A 103 2.88 -2.24 -4.44
N LEU A 104 4.11 -1.76 -4.49
CA LEU A 104 5.14 -2.25 -5.39
C LEU A 104 5.91 -3.38 -4.72
N VAL A 105 6.05 -4.49 -5.43
CA VAL A 105 7.03 -5.55 -5.16
C VAL A 105 8.21 -5.33 -6.08
N ALA A 106 9.40 -5.32 -5.52
CA ALA A 106 10.62 -5.05 -6.26
C ALA A 106 11.80 -5.83 -5.72
N THR A 107 12.89 -5.89 -6.49
CA THR A 107 14.19 -6.36 -6.00
C THR A 107 15.19 -5.21 -5.90
N SER A 108 16.18 -5.37 -5.03
CA SER A 108 17.27 -4.42 -4.83
C SER A 108 18.62 -5.08 -5.10
N ASN A 109 19.58 -4.28 -5.57
CA ASN A 109 20.96 -4.70 -5.71
C ASN A 109 21.74 -4.69 -4.38
N LEU A 110 21.17 -4.10 -3.31
CA LEU A 110 21.75 -4.03 -1.98
C LEU A 110 20.93 -4.88 -1.00
N SER A 111 21.60 -5.42 0.02
CA SER A 111 20.90 -6.02 1.17
C SER A 111 20.02 -4.99 1.85
N VAL A 112 18.86 -5.43 2.37
CA VAL A 112 17.85 -4.54 2.95
C VAL A 112 18.30 -3.83 4.23
N ASP A 113 19.34 -4.33 4.89
CA ASP A 113 20.00 -3.72 6.06
C ASP A 113 21.21 -2.83 5.71
N HIS A 114 21.53 -2.70 4.41
CA HIS A 114 22.60 -1.82 3.97
C HIS A 114 22.28 -0.35 4.29
N PRO A 115 23.26 0.48 4.73
CA PRO A 115 23.02 1.89 5.04
C PRO A 115 22.41 2.69 3.89
N ASP A 116 22.75 2.36 2.63
CA ASP A 116 22.24 3.01 1.42
C ASP A 116 21.01 2.30 0.82
N ALA A 117 20.38 1.37 1.56
CA ALA A 117 19.16 0.73 1.07
C ALA A 117 18.03 1.79 0.88
N PRO A 118 17.18 1.62 -0.14
CA PRO A 118 17.00 0.43 -0.95
C PRO A 118 17.98 0.25 -2.12
N GLY A 119 18.89 1.18 -2.39
CA GLY A 119 19.81 1.12 -3.54
C GLY A 119 19.08 1.20 -4.89
N GLN A 120 19.58 0.46 -5.89
CA GLN A 120 18.94 0.38 -7.20
C GLN A 120 17.78 -0.62 -7.15
N VAL A 121 16.58 -0.12 -7.39
CA VAL A 121 15.32 -0.88 -7.32
C VAL A 121 14.90 -1.34 -8.71
N THR A 122 14.54 -2.62 -8.83
CA THR A 122 13.98 -3.20 -10.05
C THR A 122 12.53 -3.66 -9.77
N PRO A 123 11.52 -3.01 -10.34
CA PRO A 123 10.12 -3.39 -10.20
C PRO A 123 9.83 -4.81 -10.67
N ARG A 124 9.00 -5.55 -9.94
CA ARG A 124 8.62 -6.94 -10.26
C ARG A 124 7.11 -7.12 -10.41
N ALA A 125 6.32 -6.53 -9.52
CA ALA A 125 4.86 -6.58 -9.59
C ALA A 125 4.22 -5.39 -8.88
N LEU A 126 2.99 -5.06 -9.27
CA LEU A 126 2.08 -4.20 -8.53
C LEU A 126 1.01 -5.08 -7.88
N LEU A 127 0.82 -4.91 -6.59
CA LEU A 127 -0.24 -5.53 -5.81
C LEU A 127 -1.34 -4.50 -5.62
N ALA A 128 -2.55 -4.81 -6.08
CA ALA A 128 -3.73 -3.99 -5.85
C ALA A 128 -4.52 -4.56 -4.68
N LEU A 129 -4.68 -3.76 -3.63
CA LEU A 129 -5.40 -4.15 -2.42
C LEU A 129 -6.64 -3.28 -2.24
N GLU A 130 -7.73 -3.93 -1.90
CA GLU A 130 -8.97 -3.29 -1.53
C GLU A 130 -9.06 -3.17 0.00
N GLN A 131 -9.48 -2.00 0.48
CA GLN A 131 -9.77 -1.84 1.89
C GLN A 131 -11.16 -2.41 2.20
N ARG A 132 -11.21 -3.40 3.07
CA ARG A 132 -12.48 -3.92 3.57
C ARG A 132 -13.08 -2.91 4.53
N VAL A 133 -14.12 -2.23 4.09
CA VAL A 133 -14.94 -1.37 4.96
C VAL A 133 -15.70 -2.27 5.93
N ARG A 134 -15.83 -1.84 7.19
CA ARG A 134 -16.61 -2.56 8.19
C ARG A 134 -18.06 -2.71 7.72
N PRO A 135 -18.70 -3.89 7.88
CA PRO A 135 -20.06 -4.11 7.43
C PRO A 135 -21.09 -3.17 8.07
N ASP A 136 -20.79 -2.67 9.28
CA ASP A 136 -21.64 -1.73 10.03
C ASP A 136 -21.31 -0.25 9.79
N ALA A 137 -20.26 0.06 9.00
CA ALA A 137 -19.80 1.43 8.78
C ALA A 137 -20.90 2.31 8.20
N ARG A 138 -21.55 1.87 7.11
CA ARG A 138 -22.63 2.63 6.47
C ARG A 138 -23.78 2.93 7.44
N ARG A 139 -24.21 1.92 8.20
CA ARG A 139 -25.28 2.10 9.21
C ARG A 139 -24.88 3.08 10.31
N THR A 140 -23.64 3.04 10.74
CA THR A 140 -23.10 3.96 11.76
C THR A 140 -23.06 5.40 11.22
N LEU A 141 -22.65 5.58 9.97
CA LEU A 141 -22.61 6.89 9.31
C LEU A 141 -24.00 7.44 9.09
N ASP A 142 -24.97 6.62 8.66
CA ASP A 142 -26.38 6.99 8.54
C ASP A 142 -26.97 7.44 9.88
N TYR A 143 -26.61 6.76 10.97
CA TYR A 143 -27.01 7.17 12.32
C TYR A 143 -26.47 8.59 12.65
N PHE A 144 -25.19 8.86 12.45
CA PHE A 144 -24.61 10.18 12.69
C PHE A 144 -25.28 11.26 11.84
N LYS A 145 -25.55 10.97 10.57
CA LYS A 145 -26.26 11.89 9.67
C LYS A 145 -27.67 12.21 10.18
N ASN A 146 -28.41 11.21 10.67
CA ASN A 146 -29.76 11.39 11.21
C ASN A 146 -29.76 12.19 12.53
N GLU A 147 -28.68 12.08 13.32
CA GLU A 147 -28.48 12.89 14.53
C GLU A 147 -27.93 14.30 14.23
N GLY A 148 -27.79 14.68 12.96
CA GLY A 148 -27.27 15.99 12.57
C GLY A 148 -25.77 16.18 12.78
N VAL A 149 -25.02 15.08 12.92
CA VAL A 149 -23.56 15.13 13.07
C VAL A 149 -22.90 15.15 11.70
N GLU A 150 -22.09 16.16 11.43
CA GLU A 150 -21.25 16.24 10.25
C GLU A 150 -20.01 15.36 10.43
N VAL A 151 -19.78 14.41 9.51
CA VAL A 151 -18.63 13.52 9.53
C VAL A 151 -17.59 14.03 8.53
N LYS A 152 -16.33 14.21 8.99
CA LYS A 152 -15.18 14.56 8.15
C LYS A 152 -14.16 13.45 8.21
N VAL A 153 -13.60 13.07 7.06
CA VAL A 153 -12.58 12.03 6.94
C VAL A 153 -11.21 12.67 6.79
N ILE A 154 -10.28 12.33 7.68
CA ILE A 154 -8.88 12.74 7.61
C ILE A 154 -8.05 11.47 7.52
N SER A 155 -7.18 11.39 6.51
CA SER A 155 -6.34 10.20 6.26
C SER A 155 -4.93 10.61 5.83
N GLY A 156 -3.95 9.78 6.17
CA GLY A 156 -2.58 9.87 5.64
C GLY A 156 -2.37 9.13 4.31
N ASP A 157 -3.39 8.44 3.82
CA ASP A 157 -3.34 7.71 2.54
C ASP A 157 -3.51 8.65 1.34
N ASN A 158 -3.39 8.10 0.13
CA ASN A 158 -3.59 8.86 -1.11
C ASN A 158 -5.01 9.43 -1.18
N ALA A 159 -5.16 10.73 -1.46
CA ALA A 159 -6.44 11.44 -1.45
C ALA A 159 -7.47 10.84 -2.43
N ILE A 160 -7.03 10.37 -3.61
CA ILE A 160 -7.92 9.76 -4.61
C ILE A 160 -8.49 8.43 -4.08
N SER A 161 -7.63 7.58 -3.51
CA SER A 161 -8.05 6.30 -2.94
C SER A 161 -9.01 6.49 -1.76
N VAL A 162 -8.74 7.46 -0.89
CA VAL A 162 -9.62 7.81 0.24
C VAL A 162 -10.96 8.37 -0.28
N GLY A 163 -10.91 9.26 -1.27
CA GLY A 163 -12.10 9.83 -1.91
C GLY A 163 -13.02 8.75 -2.48
N ALA A 164 -12.48 7.72 -3.13
CA ALA A 164 -13.26 6.61 -3.65
C ALA A 164 -13.98 5.81 -2.53
N VAL A 165 -13.29 5.53 -1.41
CA VAL A 165 -13.90 4.86 -0.24
C VAL A 165 -14.98 5.73 0.40
N VAL A 166 -14.73 7.04 0.53
CA VAL A 166 -15.68 8.03 1.09
C VAL A 166 -16.94 8.13 0.22
N ALA A 167 -16.79 8.15 -1.10
CA ALA A 167 -17.89 8.15 -2.04
C ALA A 167 -18.72 6.86 -1.96
N ASP A 168 -18.08 5.69 -1.86
CA ASP A 168 -18.79 4.41 -1.68
C ASP A 168 -19.59 4.37 -0.37
N LEU A 169 -19.12 5.03 0.67
CA LEU A 169 -19.83 5.18 1.95
C LEU A 169 -20.94 6.22 1.93
N GLY A 170 -21.07 7.00 0.86
CA GLY A 170 -22.09 8.05 0.71
C GLY A 170 -21.83 9.30 1.54
N LEU A 171 -20.57 9.57 1.89
CA LEU A 171 -20.15 10.74 2.68
C LEU A 171 -19.75 11.96 1.82
N GLY A 172 -19.55 11.79 0.51
CA GLY A 172 -19.13 12.84 -0.41
C GLY A 172 -18.89 12.29 -1.81
N GLN A 173 -18.31 13.11 -2.69
CA GLN A 173 -17.85 12.69 -4.01
C GLN A 173 -16.33 12.52 -4.01
N VAL A 174 -15.80 11.76 -4.98
CA VAL A 174 -14.33 11.54 -5.11
C VAL A 174 -13.59 12.87 -5.30
N GLU A 175 -14.21 13.80 -6.01
CA GLU A 175 -13.70 15.13 -6.33
C GLU A 175 -13.60 16.05 -5.11
N ASP A 176 -14.34 15.76 -4.04
CA ASP A 176 -14.30 16.53 -2.78
C ASP A 176 -13.04 16.21 -1.95
N ALA A 177 -12.30 15.18 -2.32
CA ALA A 177 -11.08 14.78 -1.61
C ALA A 177 -9.93 15.77 -1.87
N ILE A 178 -9.48 16.43 -0.82
CA ILE A 178 -8.40 17.42 -0.86
C ILE A 178 -7.08 16.77 -0.42
N ASP A 179 -6.05 16.87 -1.26
CA ASP A 179 -4.69 16.53 -0.86
C ASP A 179 -4.11 17.66 -0.01
N ALA A 180 -3.94 17.41 1.30
CA ALA A 180 -3.46 18.40 2.25
C ALA A 180 -2.09 19.00 1.88
N ARG A 181 -1.28 18.30 1.06
CA ARG A 181 -0.01 18.83 0.54
C ARG A 181 -0.19 19.98 -0.46
N ARG A 182 -1.40 20.16 -0.99
CA ARG A 182 -1.77 21.22 -1.93
C ARG A 182 -2.52 22.37 -1.26
N LEU A 183 -2.77 22.29 0.03
CA LEU A 183 -3.40 23.38 0.77
C LEU A 183 -2.42 24.57 0.90
N PRO A 184 -2.92 25.82 0.80
CA PRO A 184 -2.12 26.99 1.08
C PRO A 184 -1.61 26.95 2.53
N LEU A 185 -0.38 27.43 2.74
CA LEU A 185 0.23 27.45 4.08
C LEU A 185 -0.17 28.68 4.93
N ASP A 186 -0.98 29.58 4.36
CA ASP A 186 -1.41 30.81 5.05
C ASP A 186 -2.79 30.66 5.69
N ASP A 187 -2.88 31.02 6.98
CA ASP A 187 -4.11 30.96 7.80
C ASP A 187 -5.28 31.83 7.27
N GLN A 188 -5.05 32.69 6.27
CA GLN A 188 -6.07 33.61 5.75
C GLN A 188 -6.99 32.98 4.67
N ASP A 189 -6.62 31.82 4.13
CA ASP A 189 -7.39 31.17 3.07
C ASP A 189 -8.38 30.09 3.59
N PHE A 190 -8.50 29.93 4.91
CA PHE A 190 -9.42 28.98 5.56
C PHE A 190 -10.73 29.63 6.07
N ALA A 191 -11.04 30.85 5.67
CA ALA A 191 -12.25 31.59 6.11
C ALA A 191 -13.42 31.43 5.13
#